data_94520c3c9a01743571ac00ff97bc760a
#
_entry.id   94520c3c9a01743571ac00ff97bc760a
#
_cell.length_a   1.000
_cell.length_b   1.000
_cell.length_c   1.000
_cell.angle_alpha   90.00
_cell.angle_beta   90.00
_cell.angle_gamma   90.00
#
_symmetry.space_group_name_H-M   'P 1'
#
loop_
_entity.id
_entity.type
_entity.pdbx_description
1 polymer ?
#
loop_
_entity_poly.entity_id
_entity_poly.type
_entity_poly.pdbx_seq_one_letter_code
_entity_poly.pdbx_strand_id
1 'polypeptide(L)'
;RIRLNGIFYAVISSASFGFSPLFSLGLLTAGLTNFDVLAYRWGIAGLVLMIYAMVKKKSLRPTSFDETWKMFLLSSLRAITSVTLLIGYANISSGIASTINFMYPVIVALTMMFVFGEHKSWKDMGAIAVSIFGVYLLASGDSLIVEGGNTKLGLTCSIISAFSFAAYYILMKKLRADKIEVV
;
A
#
# COMPACT_ATOMS: atom_id res chain seq x y z
N ARG A 1 -12.37 -16.73 -20.05
CA ARG A 1 -12.42 -17.24 -18.64
C ARG A 1 -11.27 -16.71 -17.77
N ILE A 2 -10.02 -16.72 -18.23
CA ILE A 2 -8.84 -16.26 -17.43
C ILE A 2 -8.94 -14.77 -17.08
N ARG A 3 -9.38 -13.92 -18.01
CA ARG A 3 -9.58 -12.47 -17.76
C ARG A 3 -10.67 -12.20 -16.71
N LEU A 4 -11.78 -12.95 -16.74
CA LEU A 4 -12.88 -12.75 -15.79
C LEU A 4 -12.47 -13.11 -14.37
N ASN A 5 -11.75 -14.22 -14.20
CA ASN A 5 -11.22 -14.63 -12.91
C ASN A 5 -10.22 -13.61 -12.35
N GLY A 6 -9.35 -13.04 -13.20
CA GLY A 6 -8.42 -12.00 -12.80
C GLY A 6 -9.13 -10.73 -12.29
N ILE A 7 -10.18 -10.29 -12.98
CA ILE A 7 -11.01 -9.15 -12.55
C ILE A 7 -11.70 -9.45 -11.22
N PHE A 8 -12.27 -10.63 -11.08
CA PHE A 8 -12.94 -11.05 -9.85
C PHE A 8 -12.00 -11.04 -8.64
N TYR A 9 -10.80 -11.61 -8.77
CA TYR A 9 -9.78 -11.56 -7.72
C TYR A 9 -9.31 -10.14 -7.42
N ALA A 10 -9.17 -9.29 -8.44
CA ALA A 10 -8.81 -7.89 -8.25
C ALA A 10 -9.89 -7.12 -7.47
N VAL A 11 -11.18 -7.33 -7.78
CA VAL A 11 -12.29 -6.69 -7.05
C VAL A 11 -12.32 -7.13 -5.59
N ILE A 12 -12.21 -8.45 -5.31
CA ILE A 12 -12.18 -8.95 -3.93
C ILE A 12 -10.98 -8.40 -3.18
N SER A 13 -9.80 -8.41 -3.78
CA SER A 13 -8.58 -7.86 -3.17
C SER A 13 -8.72 -6.38 -2.86
N SER A 14 -9.25 -5.58 -3.78
CA SER A 14 -9.46 -4.14 -3.59
C SER A 14 -10.49 -3.85 -2.51
N ALA A 15 -11.60 -4.59 -2.49
CA ALA A 15 -12.61 -4.47 -1.44
C ALA A 15 -12.03 -4.80 -0.06
N SER A 16 -11.32 -5.92 0.05
CA SER A 16 -10.65 -6.33 1.30
C SER A 16 -9.63 -5.29 1.78
N PHE A 17 -8.89 -4.66 0.85
CA PHE A 17 -7.95 -3.60 1.17
C PHE A 17 -8.67 -2.33 1.65
N GLY A 18 -9.84 -2.00 1.08
CA GLY A 18 -10.67 -0.86 1.48
C GLY A 18 -11.21 -0.97 2.91
N PHE A 19 -11.46 -2.18 3.42
CA PHE A 19 -11.86 -2.41 4.81
C PHE A 19 -10.71 -2.27 5.82
N SER A 20 -9.46 -2.32 5.35
CA SER A 20 -8.28 -2.29 6.22
C SER A 20 -8.21 -1.07 7.17
N PRO A 21 -8.53 0.18 6.75
CA PRO A 21 -8.55 1.33 7.65
C PRO A 21 -9.57 1.19 8.78
N LEU A 22 -10.77 0.68 8.48
CA LEU A 22 -11.83 0.51 9.47
C LEU A 22 -11.42 -0.43 10.60
N PHE A 23 -10.87 -1.59 10.26
CA PHE A 23 -10.38 -2.55 11.27
C PHE A 23 -9.18 -2.00 12.04
N SER A 24 -8.26 -1.31 11.37
CA SER A 24 -7.10 -0.71 12.04
C SER A 24 -7.52 0.37 13.04
N LEU A 25 -8.46 1.24 12.63
CA LEU A 25 -8.98 2.29 13.50
C LEU A 25 -9.72 1.71 14.71
N GLY A 26 -10.58 0.70 14.50
CA GLY A 26 -11.28 0.02 15.59
C GLY A 26 -10.34 -0.61 16.62
N LEU A 27 -9.22 -1.17 16.19
CA LEU A 27 -8.21 -1.72 17.09
C LEU A 27 -7.44 -0.63 17.84
N LEU A 28 -7.12 0.48 17.18
CA LEU A 28 -6.47 1.63 17.81
C LEU A 28 -7.37 2.28 18.86
N THR A 29 -8.66 2.44 18.57
CA THR A 29 -9.64 2.99 19.54
C THR A 29 -9.91 2.04 20.71
N ALA A 30 -9.68 0.73 20.53
CA ALA A 30 -9.71 -0.26 21.63
C ALA A 30 -8.46 -0.23 22.51
N GLY A 31 -7.51 0.69 22.26
CA GLY A 31 -6.32 0.89 23.09
C GLY A 31 -5.08 0.08 22.69
N LEU A 32 -5.11 -0.61 21.55
CA LEU A 32 -3.91 -1.29 21.03
C LEU A 32 -2.93 -0.28 20.46
N THR A 33 -1.64 -0.57 20.60
CA THR A 33 -0.59 0.24 19.98
C THR A 33 -0.49 -0.01 18.48
N ASN A 34 0.09 0.93 17.73
CA ASN A 34 0.34 0.77 16.31
C ASN A 34 1.08 -0.52 15.97
N PHE A 35 2.04 -0.91 16.82
CA PHE A 35 2.82 -2.14 16.63
C PHE A 35 2.00 -3.41 16.87
N ASP A 36 1.11 -3.40 17.87
CA ASP A 36 0.21 -4.53 18.12
C ASP A 36 -0.70 -4.79 16.93
N VAL A 37 -1.32 -3.73 16.40
CA VAL A 37 -2.19 -3.82 15.21
C VAL A 37 -1.44 -4.40 14.01
N LEU A 38 -0.19 -3.96 13.79
CA LEU A 38 0.65 -4.50 12.71
C LEU A 38 1.04 -5.95 12.96
N ALA A 39 1.45 -6.30 14.18
CA ALA A 39 1.84 -7.66 14.55
C ALA A 39 0.69 -8.65 14.32
N TYR A 40 -0.53 -8.32 14.75
CA TYR A 40 -1.70 -9.15 14.50
C TYR A 40 -2.02 -9.26 13.02
N ARG A 41 -2.05 -8.17 12.28
CA ARG A 41 -2.37 -8.18 10.85
C ARG A 41 -1.38 -9.02 10.03
N TRP A 42 -0.08 -8.77 10.22
CA TRP A 42 0.95 -9.49 9.47
C TRP A 42 1.19 -10.89 10.00
N GLY A 43 1.07 -11.10 11.31
CA GLY A 43 1.20 -12.42 11.94
C GLY A 43 0.11 -13.38 11.47
N ILE A 44 -1.15 -12.97 11.53
CA ILE A 44 -2.29 -13.79 11.06
C ILE A 44 -2.17 -14.06 9.56
N ALA A 45 -1.88 -13.03 8.75
CA ALA A 45 -1.71 -13.19 7.31
C ALA A 45 -0.56 -14.14 6.97
N GLY A 46 0.58 -14.02 7.68
CA GLY A 46 1.73 -14.91 7.51
C GLY A 46 1.41 -16.36 7.87
N LEU A 47 0.70 -16.58 8.97
CA LEU A 47 0.25 -17.92 9.37
C LEU A 47 -0.68 -18.56 8.33
N VAL A 48 -1.67 -17.80 7.84
CA VAL A 48 -2.59 -18.29 6.81
C VAL A 48 -1.85 -18.65 5.53
N LEU A 49 -0.92 -17.80 5.08
CA LEU A 49 -0.10 -18.07 3.90
C LEU A 49 0.82 -19.27 4.09
N MET A 50 1.41 -19.43 5.27
CA MET A 50 2.26 -20.58 5.59
C MET A 50 1.45 -21.89 5.55
N ILE A 51 0.27 -21.92 6.17
CA ILE A 51 -0.63 -23.09 6.13
C ILE A 51 -1.04 -23.39 4.68
N TYR A 52 -1.42 -22.37 3.91
CA TYR A 52 -1.78 -22.53 2.50
C TYR A 52 -0.63 -23.13 1.68
N ALA A 53 0.59 -22.64 1.86
CA ALA A 53 1.76 -23.15 1.15
C ALA A 53 2.08 -24.60 1.53
N MET A 54 1.95 -24.96 2.82
CA MET A 54 2.11 -26.33 3.29
C MET A 54 1.07 -27.28 2.66
N VAL A 55 -0.21 -26.90 2.65
CA VAL A 55 -1.29 -27.69 2.05
C VAL A 55 -1.09 -27.86 0.53
N LYS A 56 -0.67 -26.80 -0.15
CA LYS A 56 -0.41 -26.83 -1.61
C LYS A 56 0.96 -27.39 -1.98
N LYS A 57 1.77 -27.81 -1.00
CA LYS A 57 3.14 -28.30 -1.19
C LYS A 57 4.02 -27.35 -2.04
N LYS A 58 3.76 -26.02 -1.94
CA LYS A 58 4.56 -25.01 -2.59
C LYS A 58 5.80 -24.71 -1.76
N SER A 59 6.98 -24.71 -2.42
CA SER A 59 8.20 -24.27 -1.75
C SER A 59 8.16 -22.76 -1.54
N LEU A 60 8.29 -22.32 -0.28
CA LEU A 60 8.43 -20.92 0.09
C LEU A 60 9.91 -20.50 0.18
N ARG A 61 10.83 -21.40 -0.16
CA ARG A 61 12.27 -21.11 -0.06
C ARG A 61 12.73 -20.41 -1.34
N PRO A 62 13.35 -19.24 -1.21
CA PRO A 62 13.99 -18.60 -2.36
C PRO A 62 15.12 -19.49 -2.88
N THR A 63 15.26 -19.54 -4.19
CA THR A 63 16.22 -20.43 -4.87
C THR A 63 17.61 -19.79 -4.96
N SER A 64 17.68 -18.44 -4.85
CA SER A 64 18.91 -17.68 -4.98
C SER A 64 19.04 -16.60 -3.91
N PHE A 65 20.29 -16.24 -3.58
CA PHE A 65 20.57 -15.10 -2.70
C PHE A 65 20.04 -13.77 -3.26
N ASP A 66 20.09 -13.60 -4.59
CA ASP A 66 19.56 -12.43 -5.28
C ASP A 66 18.03 -12.31 -5.12
N GLU A 67 17.30 -13.41 -5.20
CA GLU A 67 15.87 -13.47 -4.94
C GLU A 67 15.55 -13.10 -3.47
N THR A 68 16.33 -13.64 -2.54
CA THR A 68 16.18 -13.33 -1.10
C THR A 68 16.35 -11.84 -0.84
N TRP A 69 17.36 -11.21 -1.43
CA TRP A 69 17.62 -9.78 -1.29
C TRP A 69 16.49 -8.93 -1.86
N LYS A 70 16.00 -9.30 -3.05
CA LYS A 70 14.85 -8.62 -3.69
C LYS A 70 13.57 -8.74 -2.86
N MET A 71 13.29 -9.93 -2.32
CA MET A 71 12.17 -10.15 -1.42
C MET A 71 12.31 -9.35 -0.12
N PHE A 72 13.50 -9.28 0.46
CA PHE A 72 13.78 -8.48 1.65
C PHE A 72 13.53 -7.00 1.39
N LEU A 73 14.01 -6.47 0.26
CA LEU A 73 13.81 -5.07 -0.12
C LEU A 73 12.31 -4.73 -0.32
N LEU A 74 11.57 -5.60 -1.03
CA LEU A 74 10.13 -5.45 -1.22
C LEU A 74 9.38 -5.49 0.13
N SER A 75 9.73 -6.43 0.99
CA SER A 75 9.12 -6.56 2.31
C SER A 75 9.40 -5.34 3.20
N SER A 76 10.63 -4.80 3.14
CA SER A 76 11.01 -3.59 3.88
C SER A 76 10.21 -2.36 3.42
N LEU A 77 10.07 -2.14 2.11
CA LEU A 77 9.25 -1.06 1.57
C LEU A 77 7.79 -1.20 2.00
N ARG A 78 7.27 -2.43 2.00
CA ARG A 78 5.91 -2.71 2.43
C ARG A 78 5.72 -2.49 3.93
N ALA A 79 6.70 -2.85 4.75
CA ALA A 79 6.69 -2.60 6.19
C ALA A 79 6.71 -1.10 6.50
N ILE A 80 7.60 -0.34 5.85
CA ILE A 80 7.65 1.13 5.98
C ILE A 80 6.30 1.74 5.63
N THR A 81 5.70 1.37 4.51
CA THR A 81 4.37 1.83 4.10
C THR A 81 3.33 1.57 5.20
N SER A 82 3.31 0.38 5.78
CA SER A 82 2.30 0.00 6.77
C SER A 82 2.48 0.73 8.10
N VAL A 83 3.73 0.86 8.57
CA VAL A 83 4.05 1.59 9.81
C VAL A 83 3.70 3.07 9.67
N THR A 84 4.16 3.71 8.60
CA THR A 84 3.94 5.15 8.39
C THR A 84 2.47 5.47 8.15
N LEU A 85 1.73 4.62 7.44
CA LEU A 85 0.29 4.80 7.23
C LEU A 85 -0.49 4.67 8.56
N LEU A 86 -0.12 3.73 9.40
CA LEU A 86 -0.78 3.52 10.69
C LEU A 86 -0.50 4.67 11.67
N ILE A 87 0.72 5.21 11.66
CA ILE A 87 1.04 6.46 12.37
C ILE A 87 0.21 7.62 11.82
N GLY A 88 0.00 7.66 10.48
CA GLY A 88 -0.92 8.59 9.85
C GLY A 88 -2.33 8.51 10.45
N TYR A 89 -2.92 7.32 10.54
CA TYR A 89 -4.25 7.09 11.10
C TYR A 89 -4.38 7.50 12.58
N ALA A 90 -3.31 7.38 13.34
CA ALA A 90 -3.30 7.79 14.75
C ALA A 90 -3.24 9.31 14.95
N ASN A 91 -2.87 10.09 13.93
CA ASN A 91 -2.61 11.53 14.05
C ASN A 91 -3.52 12.41 13.20
N ILE A 92 -4.10 11.87 12.11
CA ILE A 92 -5.05 12.57 11.24
C ILE A 92 -6.21 11.65 10.89
N SER A 93 -7.28 12.23 10.36
CA SER A 93 -8.43 11.45 9.88
C SER A 93 -7.98 10.32 8.94
N SER A 94 -8.46 9.10 9.22
CA SER A 94 -8.10 7.90 8.44
C SER A 94 -8.50 8.01 6.96
N GLY A 95 -9.57 8.76 6.67
CA GLY A 95 -9.98 9.07 5.30
C GLY A 95 -8.93 9.87 4.54
N ILE A 96 -8.39 10.93 5.18
CA ILE A 96 -7.36 11.78 4.59
C ILE A 96 -6.05 11.02 4.44
N ALA A 97 -5.59 10.32 5.49
CA ALA A 97 -4.38 9.51 5.43
C ALA A 97 -4.45 8.44 4.33
N SER A 98 -5.60 7.76 4.20
CA SER A 98 -5.84 6.79 3.13
C SER A 98 -5.83 7.44 1.75
N THR A 99 -6.45 8.61 1.60
CA THR A 99 -6.50 9.32 0.31
C THR A 99 -5.11 9.76 -0.12
N ILE A 100 -4.29 10.27 0.80
CA ILE A 100 -2.89 10.61 0.53
C ILE A 100 -2.11 9.35 0.13
N ASN A 101 -2.29 8.24 0.85
CA ASN A 101 -1.64 6.98 0.49
C ASN A 101 -2.09 6.49 -0.90
N PHE A 102 -3.37 6.62 -1.26
CA PHE A 102 -3.88 6.27 -2.57
C PHE A 102 -3.39 7.17 -3.72
N MET A 103 -2.60 8.19 -3.44
CA MET A 103 -1.83 8.91 -4.47
C MET A 103 -0.68 8.09 -5.06
N TYR A 104 -0.34 6.91 -4.50
CA TYR A 104 0.74 6.09 -5.03
C TYR A 104 0.63 5.75 -6.52
N PRO A 105 -0.56 5.50 -7.13
CA PRO A 105 -0.63 5.23 -8.58
C PRO A 105 -0.22 6.45 -9.41
N VAL A 106 -0.53 7.66 -8.92
CA VAL A 106 -0.10 8.91 -9.55
C VAL A 106 1.42 9.03 -9.53
N ILE A 107 2.04 8.74 -8.39
CA ILE A 107 3.51 8.76 -8.22
C ILE A 107 4.15 7.71 -9.14
N VAL A 108 3.56 6.49 -9.21
CA VAL A 108 4.01 5.43 -10.12
C VAL A 108 3.91 5.89 -11.57
N ALA A 109 2.77 6.45 -12.00
CA ALA A 109 2.57 6.91 -13.36
C ALA A 109 3.56 8.02 -13.74
N LEU A 110 3.76 9.01 -12.88
CA LEU A 110 4.73 10.07 -13.09
C LEU A 110 6.16 9.53 -13.20
N THR A 111 6.54 8.61 -12.30
CA THR A 111 7.87 7.99 -12.33
C THR A 111 8.07 7.18 -13.62
N MET A 112 7.07 6.40 -14.06
CA MET A 112 7.15 5.62 -15.30
C MET A 112 7.25 6.53 -16.52
N MET A 113 6.56 7.68 -16.52
CA MET A 113 6.63 8.65 -17.62
C MET A 113 7.99 9.38 -17.67
N PHE A 114 8.48 9.87 -16.52
CA PHE A 114 9.65 10.75 -16.49
C PHE A 114 10.97 10.00 -16.38
N VAL A 115 11.01 8.88 -15.65
CA VAL A 115 12.23 8.11 -15.41
C VAL A 115 12.41 6.98 -16.42
N PHE A 116 11.31 6.31 -16.78
CA PHE A 116 11.36 5.15 -17.69
C PHE A 116 10.92 5.48 -19.12
N GLY A 117 10.50 6.71 -19.41
CA GLY A 117 10.17 7.15 -20.76
C GLY A 117 8.93 6.46 -21.37
N GLU A 118 8.02 5.93 -20.53
CA GLU A 118 6.77 5.32 -21.02
C GLU A 118 5.90 6.39 -21.73
N HIS A 119 5.12 5.94 -22.72
CA HIS A 119 4.30 6.83 -23.57
C HIS A 119 3.32 7.64 -22.72
N LYS A 120 3.35 8.97 -22.90
CA LYS A 120 2.42 9.90 -22.26
C LYS A 120 1.05 9.78 -22.89
N SER A 121 0.06 9.30 -22.14
CA SER A 121 -1.33 9.35 -22.55
C SER A 121 -2.02 10.58 -21.95
N TRP A 122 -2.77 11.33 -22.76
CA TRP A 122 -3.60 12.43 -22.27
C TRP A 122 -4.63 11.98 -21.23
N LYS A 123 -5.08 10.73 -21.32
CA LYS A 123 -6.00 10.11 -20.36
C LYS A 123 -5.35 9.96 -18.99
N ASP A 124 -4.07 9.56 -18.94
CA ASP A 124 -3.32 9.39 -17.69
C ASP A 124 -3.08 10.75 -17.03
N MET A 125 -2.76 11.78 -17.79
CA MET A 125 -2.62 13.14 -17.29
C MET A 125 -3.94 13.68 -16.72
N GLY A 126 -5.05 13.42 -17.39
CA GLY A 126 -6.38 13.77 -16.88
C GLY A 126 -6.72 13.06 -15.57
N ALA A 127 -6.42 11.77 -15.46
CA ALA A 127 -6.62 10.99 -14.24
C ALA A 127 -5.76 11.51 -13.08
N ILE A 128 -4.51 11.90 -13.35
CA ILE A 128 -3.61 12.52 -12.37
C ILE A 128 -4.19 13.84 -11.85
N ALA A 129 -4.65 14.71 -12.76
CA ALA A 129 -5.23 16.00 -12.38
C ALA A 129 -6.48 15.84 -11.51
N VAL A 130 -7.38 14.91 -11.88
CA VAL A 130 -8.59 14.59 -11.09
C VAL A 130 -8.22 14.04 -9.72
N SER A 131 -7.19 13.17 -9.63
CA SER A 131 -6.72 12.61 -8.35
C SER A 131 -6.17 13.70 -7.43
N ILE A 132 -5.36 14.62 -7.93
CA ILE A 132 -4.81 15.75 -7.16
C ILE A 132 -5.94 16.66 -6.68
N PHE A 133 -6.91 16.95 -7.54
CA PHE A 133 -8.06 17.77 -7.18
C PHE A 133 -8.91 17.10 -6.09
N GLY A 134 -9.14 15.77 -6.18
CA GLY A 134 -9.84 15.02 -5.15
C GLY A 134 -9.15 15.08 -3.78
N VAL A 135 -7.83 14.93 -3.75
CA VAL A 135 -7.04 15.07 -2.51
C VAL A 135 -7.13 16.50 -1.95
N TYR A 136 -7.06 17.51 -2.82
CA TYR A 136 -7.20 18.91 -2.42
C TYR A 136 -8.57 19.17 -1.76
N LEU A 137 -9.66 18.68 -2.36
CA LEU A 137 -11.00 18.82 -1.80
C LEU A 137 -11.14 18.15 -0.42
N LEU A 138 -10.55 16.94 -0.27
CA LEU A 138 -10.55 16.25 1.02
C LEU A 138 -9.72 16.99 2.08
N ALA A 139 -8.57 17.50 1.69
CA ALA A 139 -7.69 18.24 2.60
C ALA A 139 -8.24 19.61 3.00
N SER A 140 -9.15 20.17 2.20
CA SER A 140 -9.82 21.46 2.50
C SER A 140 -11.02 21.32 3.46
N GLY A 141 -11.43 20.08 3.79
CA GLY A 141 -12.53 19.84 4.75
C GLY A 141 -12.04 19.91 6.20
N ASP A 142 -12.97 20.25 7.10
CA ASP A 142 -12.73 20.49 8.55
C ASP A 142 -12.29 19.23 9.34
N SER A 143 -12.17 18.07 8.70
CA SER A 143 -11.96 16.77 9.37
C SER A 143 -10.49 16.34 9.46
N LEU A 144 -9.53 17.25 9.32
CA LEU A 144 -8.09 16.95 9.41
C LEU A 144 -7.65 16.54 10.83
N ILE A 145 -8.36 17.00 11.85
CA ILE A 145 -7.89 16.94 13.24
C ILE A 145 -8.48 15.70 13.94
N VAL A 146 -7.60 14.86 14.45
CA VAL A 146 -7.92 13.87 15.49
C VAL A 146 -7.57 14.50 16.83
N GLU A 147 -8.45 14.40 17.81
CA GLU A 147 -8.20 14.92 19.16
C GLU A 147 -6.88 14.36 19.72
N GLY A 148 -5.96 15.24 20.11
CA GLY A 148 -4.64 14.88 20.60
C GLY A 148 -3.62 14.47 19.53
N GLY A 149 -3.99 14.47 18.25
CA GLY A 149 -3.10 14.08 17.14
C GLY A 149 -2.20 15.23 16.67
N ASN A 150 -1.01 14.87 16.20
CA ASN A 150 -0.09 15.80 15.57
C ASN A 150 -0.28 15.80 14.04
N THR A 151 -1.00 16.80 13.54
CA THR A 151 -1.36 16.91 12.11
C THR A 151 -0.13 16.90 11.19
N LYS A 152 0.96 17.58 11.58
CA LYS A 152 2.19 17.60 10.77
C LYS A 152 2.81 16.21 10.65
N LEU A 153 2.87 15.48 11.77
CA LEU A 153 3.38 14.12 11.80
C LEU A 153 2.49 13.17 10.99
N GLY A 154 1.17 13.28 11.13
CA GLY A 154 0.23 12.48 10.37
C GLY A 154 0.34 12.68 8.86
N LEU A 155 0.42 13.94 8.41
CA LEU A 155 0.58 14.28 6.99
C LEU A 155 1.92 13.77 6.43
N THR A 156 3.03 14.04 7.13
CA THR A 156 4.36 13.58 6.68
C THR A 156 4.44 12.07 6.59
N CYS A 157 3.94 11.34 7.58
CA CYS A 157 3.90 9.88 7.57
C CYS A 157 3.03 9.33 6.43
N SER A 158 1.88 9.95 6.15
CA SER A 158 1.01 9.54 5.05
C SER A 158 1.67 9.76 3.68
N ILE A 159 2.40 10.85 3.50
CA ILE A 159 3.16 11.15 2.28
C ILE A 159 4.30 10.13 2.11
N ILE A 160 5.08 9.86 3.16
CA ILE A 160 6.15 8.85 3.14
C ILE A 160 5.57 7.47 2.78
N SER A 161 4.40 7.12 3.33
CA SER A 161 3.66 5.90 3.00
C SER A 161 3.36 5.81 1.50
N ALA A 162 2.85 6.89 0.88
CA ALA A 162 2.52 6.93 -0.54
C ALA A 162 3.76 6.72 -1.42
N PHE A 163 4.87 7.39 -1.11
CA PHE A 163 6.14 7.22 -1.84
C PHE A 163 6.74 5.83 -1.67
N SER A 164 6.74 5.29 -0.45
CA SER A 164 7.25 3.95 -0.17
C SER A 164 6.43 2.89 -0.90
N PHE A 165 5.10 3.07 -0.95
CA PHE A 165 4.21 2.17 -1.67
C PHE A 165 4.39 2.27 -3.19
N ALA A 166 4.60 3.47 -3.73
CA ALA A 166 4.94 3.66 -5.14
C ALA A 166 6.25 2.97 -5.50
N ALA A 167 7.29 3.14 -4.68
CA ALA A 167 8.58 2.49 -4.86
C ALA A 167 8.44 0.94 -4.86
N TYR A 168 7.63 0.40 -3.94
CA TYR A 168 7.30 -1.02 -3.91
C TYR A 168 6.70 -1.51 -5.24
N TYR A 169 5.70 -0.79 -5.80
CA TYR A 169 5.07 -1.17 -7.07
C TYR A 169 6.01 -1.05 -8.26
N ILE A 170 6.82 0.00 -8.33
CA ILE A 170 7.81 0.20 -9.40
C ILE A 170 8.83 -0.93 -9.37
N LEU A 171 9.35 -1.25 -8.18
CA LEU A 171 10.31 -2.34 -8.02
C LEU A 171 9.69 -3.69 -8.39
N MET A 172 8.47 -3.97 -7.93
CA MET A 172 7.74 -5.19 -8.26
C MET A 172 7.48 -5.32 -9.77
N LYS A 173 7.09 -4.22 -10.46
CA LYS A 173 6.92 -4.20 -11.92
C LYS A 173 8.24 -4.55 -12.63
N LYS A 174 9.36 -3.95 -12.19
CA LYS A 174 10.69 -4.21 -12.75
C LYS A 174 11.12 -5.66 -12.55
N LEU A 175 10.97 -6.18 -11.34
CA LEU A 175 11.33 -7.57 -11.03
C LEU A 175 10.48 -8.59 -11.79
N ARG A 176 9.19 -8.29 -11.99
CA ARG A 176 8.28 -9.14 -12.78
C ARG A 176 8.63 -9.14 -14.27
N ALA A 177 9.14 -8.02 -14.80
CA ALA A 177 9.65 -7.94 -16.16
C ALA A 177 10.89 -8.82 -16.35
N ASP A 178 11.72 -8.99 -15.31
CA ASP A 178 12.91 -9.84 -15.30
C ASP A 178 12.60 -11.35 -15.06
N LYS A 179 11.33 -11.77 -15.22
CA LYS A 179 10.86 -13.16 -15.05
C LYS A 179 11.08 -13.77 -13.67
N ILE A 180 11.13 -12.97 -12.62
CA ILE A 180 11.07 -13.50 -11.26
C ILE A 180 9.60 -13.74 -10.92
N GLU A 181 9.19 -15.01 -10.80
CA GLU A 181 7.87 -15.35 -10.26
C GLU A 181 7.83 -14.97 -8.78
N VAL A 182 7.33 -13.75 -8.53
CA VAL A 182 6.94 -13.36 -7.18
C VAL A 182 5.60 -14.01 -6.90
N VAL A 183 5.59 -15.02 -6.06
CA VAL A 183 4.39 -15.75 -5.60
C VAL A 183 3.44 -14.85 -4.84
#